data_68ca999705540fbce056e00c6c2cbaab
#
_entry.id   68ca999705540fbce056e00c6c2cbaab
#
_cell.length_a   1.000
_cell.length_b   1.000
_cell.length_c   1.000
_cell.angle_alpha   90.00
_cell.angle_beta   90.00
_cell.angle_gamma   90.00
#
_symmetry.space_group_name_H-M   'P 1'
#
loop_
_entity.id
_entity.type
_entity.pdbx_description
1 polymer ?
#
loop_
_entity_poly.entity_id
_entity_poly.type
_entity_poly.pdbx_seq_one_letter_code
_entity_poly.pdbx_strand_id
1 'polypeptide(L)'
;MCIVFVVACLPLGAQKITLSTTAQKYAVAYPYYLEDRNASLNFEAIKKEESRFIRAQKKVPDFLGNFSKAIWYRFEVLNNSNTDDWYLEIKGGFMNLITVYQVEENGKVRSLTLNGDNNFHLKPVRSSNLVFPVTLSKGAGTTLYVRATSKTLIRTSMSFSTMQQLYEDNTFISYGDGFFTAVAVALLLYNLFVYFSLSEKAYLYYIGYISMAILHNNVVAGHIQVFLPWLDWLNTTTLIPAMSFFSILFSNSFLQTRQHAPFIYKMQLPLILLCLVPLICYTAGWYRLAILMSAMLIFILFVYWLCAGITAYRKGFAPAIFYIIGFGALVLLSVVFELKMRGWLEESYWTDSSLFIGVALEAIVLSFALASKINFYKKEKERLQEQAYQQAIHFSRELIQTQEAERKRIASELHDSLGQKLVLIKNKILKAALPGAVAQQDDSLPGNVAEAIQEIRSISYGLRPYQIDLLGLTSSVNSLAEESFDAAGIDFTTTIDNIDGIFDNDDSINIYRIVQECINNIIKHAAASHADISIKRSGAEITITIKDNGSGFDTGKNYSGFGLKGIKERLHILKGSVTIKTLPLLGTSFQFHIPVSNPHT
;
A
#
# COMPACT_ATOMS: atom_id res chain seq x y z
N MET A 1 -40.72 -50.48 3.06
CA MET A 1 -41.46 -49.86 4.19
C MET A 1 -41.73 -48.41 3.78
N CYS A 2 -42.89 -48.21 3.11
CA CYS A 2 -43.34 -46.90 2.63
C CYS A 2 -43.84 -46.08 3.79
N ILE A 3 -43.14 -44.96 4.11
CA ILE A 3 -43.66 -43.98 5.05
C ILE A 3 -44.57 -43.05 4.22
N VAL A 4 -45.86 -43.27 4.35
CA VAL A 4 -46.92 -42.38 3.85
C VAL A 4 -46.91 -41.14 4.76
N PHE A 5 -46.40 -40.01 4.23
CA PHE A 5 -46.62 -38.71 4.88
C PHE A 5 -48.11 -38.36 4.72
N VAL A 6 -48.87 -38.56 5.79
CA VAL A 6 -50.21 -37.96 5.91
C VAL A 6 -50.01 -36.45 6.00
N VAL A 7 -50.25 -35.78 4.88
CA VAL A 7 -50.44 -34.32 4.89
C VAL A 7 -51.76 -34.06 5.60
N ALA A 8 -51.68 -33.74 6.89
CA ALA A 8 -52.85 -33.24 7.63
C ALA A 8 -53.27 -31.93 6.92
N CYS A 9 -54.42 -31.96 6.22
CA CYS A 9 -55.15 -30.79 5.84
C CYS A 9 -55.54 -30.03 7.10
N LEU A 10 -54.68 -29.08 7.50
CA LEU A 10 -55.02 -28.08 8.50
C LEU A 10 -56.08 -27.16 7.89
N PRO A 11 -57.11 -26.72 8.66
CA PRO A 11 -58.24 -25.98 8.15
C PRO A 11 -57.81 -24.70 7.43
N LEU A 12 -58.55 -24.36 6.37
CA LEU A 12 -58.49 -23.10 5.65
C LEU A 12 -58.83 -21.92 6.60
N GLY A 13 -57.86 -21.49 7.36
CA GLY A 13 -57.98 -20.39 8.28
C GLY A 13 -56.89 -19.34 7.98
N ALA A 14 -57.27 -18.08 7.93
CA ALA A 14 -56.29 -17.01 7.93
C ALA A 14 -55.36 -17.12 9.15
N GLN A 15 -54.12 -16.68 9.00
CA GLN A 15 -53.24 -16.57 10.16
C GLN A 15 -53.86 -15.60 11.18
N LYS A 16 -54.16 -16.10 12.38
CA LYS A 16 -54.67 -15.30 13.49
C LYS A 16 -53.54 -14.76 14.32
N ILE A 17 -53.38 -13.45 14.35
CA ILE A 17 -52.37 -12.74 15.16
C ILE A 17 -53.10 -12.15 16.36
N THR A 18 -52.72 -12.57 17.57
CA THR A 18 -53.30 -12.02 18.80
C THR A 18 -52.32 -11.03 19.40
N LEU A 19 -52.72 -9.79 19.46
CA LEU A 19 -51.98 -8.72 20.12
C LEU A 19 -52.35 -8.71 21.61
N SER A 20 -51.36 -8.69 22.50
CA SER A 20 -51.56 -8.69 23.94
C SER A 20 -50.84 -7.52 24.61
N THR A 21 -51.09 -7.33 25.91
CA THR A 21 -50.42 -6.27 26.69
C THR A 21 -48.97 -6.61 27.04
N THR A 22 -48.53 -7.85 26.83
CA THR A 22 -47.21 -8.34 27.27
C THR A 22 -46.09 -8.11 26.27
N ALA A 23 -46.41 -7.86 24.98
CA ALA A 23 -45.41 -7.57 23.98
C ALA A 23 -45.82 -6.36 23.14
N GLN A 24 -44.86 -5.52 22.83
CA GLN A 24 -45.04 -4.29 22.07
C GLN A 24 -44.78 -4.48 20.58
N LYS A 25 -44.32 -5.66 20.15
CA LYS A 25 -44.02 -6.01 18.76
C LYS A 25 -44.40 -7.46 18.43
N TYR A 26 -45.03 -7.64 17.29
CA TYR A 26 -45.48 -8.95 16.79
C TYR A 26 -45.08 -9.11 15.32
N ALA A 27 -44.25 -10.07 15.01
CA ALA A 27 -43.89 -10.38 13.62
C ALA A 27 -44.99 -11.18 12.94
N VAL A 28 -45.32 -10.85 11.70
CA VAL A 28 -46.21 -11.62 10.84
C VAL A 28 -45.39 -12.75 10.19
N ALA A 29 -45.34 -13.90 10.84
CA ALA A 29 -44.60 -15.06 10.36
C ALA A 29 -45.53 -16.01 9.56
N TYR A 30 -45.04 -16.53 8.43
CA TYR A 30 -45.79 -17.47 7.57
C TYR A 30 -47.15 -16.94 7.09
N PRO A 31 -47.21 -15.72 6.48
CA PRO A 31 -48.46 -15.11 6.06
C PRO A 31 -49.15 -15.95 4.98
N TYR A 32 -50.49 -15.84 4.92
CA TYR A 32 -51.24 -16.33 3.77
C TYR A 32 -51.08 -15.33 2.63
N TYR A 33 -50.78 -15.82 1.42
CA TYR A 33 -50.58 -14.96 0.25
C TYR A 33 -51.24 -15.53 -1.02
N LEU A 34 -51.52 -14.65 -1.98
CA LEU A 34 -51.99 -14.95 -3.32
C LEU A 34 -51.19 -14.17 -4.32
N GLU A 35 -50.68 -14.84 -5.34
CA GLU A 35 -49.97 -14.18 -6.44
C GLU A 35 -50.91 -13.70 -7.52
N ASP A 36 -50.90 -12.40 -7.78
CA ASP A 36 -51.59 -11.77 -8.90
C ASP A 36 -50.58 -11.43 -10.01
N ARG A 37 -50.39 -12.37 -10.94
CA ARG A 37 -49.34 -12.29 -11.97
C ARG A 37 -49.50 -11.05 -12.87
N ASN A 38 -50.72 -10.59 -13.12
CA ASN A 38 -51.01 -9.49 -14.02
C ASN A 38 -51.32 -8.18 -13.29
N ALA A 39 -51.41 -8.20 -11.97
CA ALA A 39 -51.89 -7.10 -11.12
C ALA A 39 -53.34 -6.67 -11.50
N SER A 40 -54.14 -7.61 -11.96
CA SER A 40 -55.48 -7.38 -12.46
C SER A 40 -56.57 -7.50 -11.39
N LEU A 41 -56.26 -8.13 -10.25
CA LEU A 41 -57.24 -8.33 -9.19
C LEU A 41 -57.40 -7.05 -8.35
N ASN A 42 -58.67 -6.63 -8.23
CA ASN A 42 -59.04 -5.56 -7.30
C ASN A 42 -59.49 -6.16 -5.95
N PHE A 43 -59.74 -5.31 -4.96
CA PHE A 43 -60.10 -5.74 -3.60
C PHE A 43 -61.39 -6.59 -3.57
N GLU A 44 -62.41 -6.24 -4.34
CA GLU A 44 -63.69 -6.98 -4.39
C GLU A 44 -63.54 -8.38 -5.00
N ALA A 45 -62.65 -8.53 -6.00
CA ALA A 45 -62.34 -9.81 -6.58
C ALA A 45 -61.56 -10.69 -5.60
N ILE A 46 -60.57 -10.13 -4.89
CA ILE A 46 -59.75 -10.87 -3.88
C ILE A 46 -60.62 -11.39 -2.73
N LYS A 47 -61.57 -10.60 -2.28
CA LYS A 47 -62.50 -11.01 -1.22
C LYS A 47 -63.32 -12.24 -1.59
N LYS A 48 -63.63 -12.43 -2.89
CA LYS A 48 -64.32 -13.63 -3.38
C LYS A 48 -63.41 -14.86 -3.58
N GLU A 49 -62.10 -14.63 -3.60
CA GLU A 49 -61.10 -15.67 -3.87
C GLU A 49 -60.31 -16.10 -2.63
N GLU A 50 -60.92 -16.00 -1.43
CA GLU A 50 -60.23 -16.32 -0.17
C GLU A 50 -59.68 -17.76 -0.11
N SER A 51 -60.32 -18.73 -0.76
CA SER A 51 -59.87 -20.12 -0.82
C SER A 51 -58.56 -20.34 -1.60
N ARG A 52 -58.15 -19.37 -2.39
CA ARG A 52 -56.90 -19.44 -3.18
C ARG A 52 -55.69 -18.95 -2.45
N PHE A 53 -55.80 -18.37 -1.24
CA PHE A 53 -54.69 -17.99 -0.43
C PHE A 53 -53.95 -19.20 0.10
N ILE A 54 -52.65 -19.26 -0.10
CA ILE A 54 -51.80 -20.34 0.37
C ILE A 54 -50.89 -19.83 1.51
N ARG A 55 -50.60 -20.68 2.47
CA ARG A 55 -49.71 -20.33 3.58
C ARG A 55 -48.26 -20.33 3.11
N ALA A 56 -47.50 -19.29 3.45
CA ALA A 56 -46.09 -19.23 3.17
C ALA A 56 -45.32 -20.34 3.92
N GLN A 57 -44.37 -20.96 3.24
CA GLN A 57 -43.50 -21.99 3.84
C GLN A 57 -42.35 -21.39 4.64
N LYS A 58 -42.06 -20.11 4.47
CA LYS A 58 -41.00 -19.36 5.15
C LYS A 58 -41.58 -18.21 5.95
N LYS A 59 -40.87 -17.78 7.01
CA LYS A 59 -41.23 -16.59 7.81
C LYS A 59 -41.38 -15.33 6.94
N VAL A 60 -40.47 -15.16 5.99
CA VAL A 60 -40.52 -14.11 4.97
C VAL A 60 -40.62 -14.78 3.61
N PRO A 61 -41.73 -14.62 2.89
CA PRO A 61 -41.89 -15.20 1.57
C PRO A 61 -40.89 -14.62 0.59
N ASP A 62 -40.17 -15.49 -0.11
CA ASP A 62 -39.20 -15.13 -1.14
C ASP A 62 -39.80 -15.48 -2.52
N PHE A 63 -40.16 -14.45 -3.27
CA PHE A 63 -40.73 -14.60 -4.61
C PHE A 63 -39.65 -14.44 -5.71
N LEU A 64 -38.40 -14.82 -5.41
CA LEU A 64 -37.32 -14.95 -6.38
C LEU A 64 -37.70 -16.02 -7.43
N GLY A 65 -38.08 -15.57 -8.61
CA GLY A 65 -38.46 -16.42 -9.72
C GLY A 65 -39.95 -16.38 -10.07
N ASN A 66 -40.81 -15.87 -9.23
CA ASN A 66 -42.20 -15.61 -9.60
C ASN A 66 -42.34 -14.22 -10.19
N PHE A 67 -42.83 -14.16 -11.41
CA PHE A 67 -42.99 -12.91 -12.21
C PHE A 67 -44.29 -12.16 -11.88
N SER A 68 -44.82 -12.35 -10.66
CA SER A 68 -46.03 -11.67 -10.24
C SER A 68 -45.81 -10.17 -10.09
N LYS A 69 -46.68 -9.36 -10.71
CA LYS A 69 -46.63 -7.91 -10.60
C LYS A 69 -47.20 -7.40 -9.29
N ALA A 70 -48.09 -8.21 -8.66
CA ALA A 70 -48.68 -7.92 -7.36
C ALA A 70 -48.79 -9.17 -6.52
N ILE A 71 -48.67 -9.01 -5.20
CA ILE A 71 -48.91 -10.07 -4.21
C ILE A 71 -49.89 -9.53 -3.19
N TRP A 72 -50.89 -10.34 -2.88
CA TRP A 72 -51.86 -10.08 -1.85
C TRP A 72 -51.53 -10.94 -0.63
N TYR A 73 -51.49 -10.33 0.57
CA TYR A 73 -51.39 -11.02 1.85
C TYR A 73 -52.69 -10.86 2.60
N ARG A 74 -53.07 -11.91 3.39
CA ARG A 74 -54.26 -11.89 4.22
C ARG A 74 -53.90 -12.44 5.63
N PHE A 75 -54.33 -11.72 6.67
CA PHE A 75 -54.22 -12.12 8.05
C PHE A 75 -55.34 -11.52 8.89
N GLU A 76 -55.72 -12.24 9.96
CA GLU A 76 -56.68 -11.80 10.95
C GLU A 76 -55.96 -11.35 12.20
N VAL A 77 -56.34 -10.18 12.73
CA VAL A 77 -55.75 -9.59 13.91
C VAL A 77 -56.80 -9.48 14.99
N LEU A 78 -56.52 -10.07 16.14
CA LEU A 78 -57.36 -9.94 17.34
C LEU A 78 -56.60 -9.05 18.35
N ASN A 79 -57.19 -7.92 18.72
CA ASN A 79 -56.61 -7.03 19.69
C ASN A 79 -57.06 -7.33 21.11
N ASN A 80 -56.20 -8.01 21.89
CA ASN A 80 -56.41 -8.25 23.32
C ASN A 80 -55.57 -7.31 24.20
N SER A 81 -54.99 -6.25 23.61
CA SER A 81 -54.21 -5.26 24.33
C SER A 81 -55.08 -4.14 24.90
N ASN A 82 -54.46 -3.21 25.61
CA ASN A 82 -55.11 -2.02 26.17
C ASN A 82 -55.02 -0.79 25.24
N THR A 83 -54.42 -0.92 24.05
CA THR A 83 -54.34 0.18 23.06
C THR A 83 -55.06 -0.21 21.76
N ASP A 84 -55.76 0.74 21.18
CA ASP A 84 -56.39 0.56 19.90
C ASP A 84 -55.46 1.00 18.74
N ASP A 85 -54.44 1.77 19.04
CA ASP A 85 -53.49 2.29 18.05
C ASP A 85 -52.31 1.36 17.85
N TRP A 86 -52.32 0.66 16.75
CA TRP A 86 -51.25 -0.21 16.29
C TRP A 86 -50.72 0.25 14.94
N TYR A 87 -49.48 -0.11 14.66
CA TYR A 87 -48.78 0.27 13.43
C TYR A 87 -48.30 -1.00 12.73
N LEU A 88 -48.74 -1.20 11.49
CA LEU A 88 -48.20 -2.24 10.63
C LEU A 88 -46.98 -1.70 9.90
N GLU A 89 -45.81 -2.13 10.33
CA GLU A 89 -44.56 -1.84 9.66
C GLU A 89 -44.31 -2.87 8.57
N ILE A 90 -44.03 -2.41 7.34
CA ILE A 90 -43.68 -3.23 6.19
C ILE A 90 -42.28 -2.85 5.76
N LYS A 91 -41.32 -3.75 5.99
CA LYS A 91 -39.94 -3.60 5.57
C LYS A 91 -39.76 -4.22 4.18
N GLY A 92 -39.13 -3.49 3.27
CA GLY A 92 -38.85 -3.97 1.92
C GLY A 92 -38.50 -2.81 1.01
N GLY A 93 -37.22 -2.54 0.81
CA GLY A 93 -36.67 -1.32 0.20
C GLY A 93 -36.94 -1.13 -1.29
N PHE A 94 -37.68 -2.01 -1.97
CA PHE A 94 -37.86 -1.97 -3.44
C PHE A 94 -39.31 -2.07 -3.89
N MET A 95 -40.27 -1.80 -3.00
CA MET A 95 -41.70 -1.86 -3.33
C MET A 95 -42.21 -0.51 -3.81
N ASN A 96 -42.86 -0.53 -4.98
CA ASN A 96 -43.35 0.70 -5.56
C ASN A 96 -44.63 1.19 -4.87
N LEU A 97 -45.61 0.27 -4.64
CA LEU A 97 -46.90 0.66 -4.07
C LEU A 97 -47.43 -0.43 -3.15
N ILE A 98 -47.79 -0.04 -1.93
CA ILE A 98 -48.47 -0.91 -0.98
C ILE A 98 -49.80 -0.29 -0.61
N THR A 99 -50.87 -1.10 -0.68
CA THR A 99 -52.21 -0.73 -0.21
C THR A 99 -52.60 -1.70 0.90
N VAL A 100 -52.95 -1.17 2.05
CA VAL A 100 -53.52 -1.94 3.17
C VAL A 100 -55.02 -1.68 3.23
N TYR A 101 -55.80 -2.76 3.18
CA TYR A 101 -57.25 -2.74 3.36
C TYR A 101 -57.55 -3.33 4.74
N GLN A 102 -58.22 -2.56 5.57
CA GLN A 102 -58.70 -2.98 6.90
C GLN A 102 -60.21 -3.25 6.81
N VAL A 103 -60.62 -4.46 7.09
CA VAL A 103 -62.01 -4.88 7.10
C VAL A 103 -62.44 -5.12 8.53
N GLU A 104 -63.30 -4.27 9.05
CA GLU A 104 -63.87 -4.37 10.40
C GLU A 104 -64.99 -5.43 10.42
N GLU A 105 -65.34 -5.96 11.59
CA GLU A 105 -66.43 -6.95 11.73
C GLU A 105 -67.79 -6.43 11.24
N ASN A 106 -68.05 -5.14 11.30
CA ASN A 106 -69.24 -4.49 10.77
C ASN A 106 -69.28 -4.40 9.25
N GLY A 107 -68.28 -4.92 8.54
CA GLY A 107 -68.13 -4.89 7.10
C GLY A 107 -67.56 -3.57 6.54
N LYS A 108 -67.24 -2.60 7.38
CA LYS A 108 -66.61 -1.33 6.94
C LYS A 108 -65.20 -1.59 6.46
N VAL A 109 -64.85 -1.03 5.30
CA VAL A 109 -63.52 -1.15 4.71
C VAL A 109 -62.84 0.21 4.74
N ARG A 110 -61.65 0.25 5.31
CA ARG A 110 -60.73 1.40 5.23
C ARG A 110 -59.52 0.99 4.39
N SER A 111 -59.02 1.86 3.55
CA SER A 111 -57.80 1.59 2.78
C SER A 111 -56.84 2.77 2.86
N LEU A 112 -55.55 2.44 2.93
CA LEU A 112 -54.47 3.40 2.85
C LEU A 112 -53.43 2.88 1.87
N THR A 113 -53.03 3.73 0.95
CA THR A 113 -51.99 3.42 -0.05
C THR A 113 -50.79 4.29 0.20
N LEU A 114 -49.64 3.63 0.34
CA LEU A 114 -48.35 4.30 0.42
C LEU A 114 -47.45 3.85 -0.73
N ASN A 115 -46.72 4.82 -1.28
CA ASN A 115 -45.73 4.56 -2.31
C ASN A 115 -44.34 4.56 -1.69
N GLY A 116 -43.52 3.56 -2.00
CA GLY A 116 -42.13 3.45 -1.56
C GLY A 116 -41.22 4.55 -2.10
N ASP A 117 -41.57 5.06 -3.30
CA ASP A 117 -40.81 6.11 -4.00
C ASP A 117 -41.24 7.53 -3.59
N ASN A 118 -42.24 7.71 -2.71
CA ASN A 118 -42.80 9.04 -2.43
C ASN A 118 -42.22 9.73 -1.22
N ASN A 119 -42.17 11.04 -1.36
CA ASN A 119 -41.78 12.03 -0.38
C ASN A 119 -42.03 11.57 1.07
N PHE A 120 -40.94 11.37 1.81
CA PHE A 120 -40.94 11.08 3.23
C PHE A 120 -41.91 11.95 4.04
N HIS A 121 -42.10 13.21 3.61
CA HIS A 121 -42.99 14.17 4.27
C HIS A 121 -44.49 13.87 4.10
N LEU A 122 -44.87 13.03 3.12
CA LEU A 122 -46.25 12.63 2.87
C LEU A 122 -46.67 11.34 3.57
N LYS A 123 -45.71 10.63 4.22
CA LYS A 123 -45.99 9.43 4.98
C LYS A 123 -46.67 9.77 6.32
N PRO A 124 -47.70 9.02 6.73
CA PRO A 124 -48.38 9.22 8.02
C PRO A 124 -47.40 9.10 9.21
N VAL A 125 -46.45 8.21 9.08
CA VAL A 125 -45.34 8.01 10.05
C VAL A 125 -44.03 8.21 9.28
N ARG A 126 -43.20 9.13 9.76
CA ARG A 126 -41.91 9.44 9.16
C ARG A 126 -40.89 8.34 9.51
N SER A 127 -40.81 7.34 8.66
CA SER A 127 -39.88 6.21 8.76
C SER A 127 -39.29 5.87 7.41
N SER A 128 -38.08 5.30 7.37
CA SER A 128 -37.49 4.72 6.16
C SER A 128 -38.34 3.56 5.64
N ASN A 129 -39.00 2.81 6.53
CA ASN A 129 -39.95 1.77 6.18
C ASN A 129 -41.35 2.33 5.92
N LEU A 130 -42.23 1.51 5.32
CA LEU A 130 -43.62 1.85 5.12
C LEU A 130 -44.42 1.47 6.37
N VAL A 131 -44.98 2.46 7.07
CA VAL A 131 -45.72 2.27 8.31
C VAL A 131 -47.16 2.72 8.12
N PHE A 132 -48.08 1.79 8.36
CA PHE A 132 -49.51 1.97 8.23
C PHE A 132 -50.17 2.04 9.60
N PRO A 133 -50.78 3.16 10.01
CA PRO A 133 -51.59 3.22 11.21
C PRO A 133 -52.82 2.31 11.05
N VAL A 134 -53.06 1.45 12.02
CA VAL A 134 -54.21 0.52 12.04
C VAL A 134 -54.91 0.65 13.38
N THR A 135 -56.14 1.11 13.35
CA THR A 135 -56.96 1.22 14.57
C THR A 135 -57.70 -0.11 14.78
N LEU A 136 -57.37 -0.79 15.88
CA LEU A 136 -57.89 -2.13 16.23
C LEU A 136 -58.65 -2.03 17.54
N SER A 137 -59.98 -2.08 17.51
CA SER A 137 -60.80 -2.04 18.70
C SER A 137 -60.54 -3.26 19.61
N LYS A 138 -60.49 -3.08 20.93
CA LYS A 138 -60.23 -4.13 21.92
C LYS A 138 -61.28 -5.25 21.80
N GLY A 139 -60.82 -6.50 21.73
CA GLY A 139 -61.66 -7.70 21.61
C GLY A 139 -62.27 -7.93 20.23
N ALA A 140 -62.10 -7.02 19.27
CA ALA A 140 -62.63 -7.16 17.90
C ALA A 140 -61.60 -7.87 17.00
N GLY A 141 -62.11 -8.75 16.15
CA GLY A 141 -61.35 -9.36 15.05
C GLY A 141 -61.35 -8.42 13.82
N THR A 142 -60.20 -8.14 13.28
CA THR A 142 -60.05 -7.32 12.06
C THR A 142 -59.29 -8.11 11.02
N THR A 143 -59.86 -8.20 9.78
CA THR A 143 -59.15 -8.81 8.65
C THR A 143 -58.38 -7.76 7.88
N LEU A 144 -57.10 -8.00 7.69
CA LEU A 144 -56.22 -7.13 6.91
C LEU A 144 -55.84 -7.82 5.59
N TYR A 145 -55.97 -7.08 4.51
CA TYR A 145 -55.44 -7.44 3.20
C TYR A 145 -54.34 -6.42 2.82
N VAL A 146 -53.19 -6.93 2.42
CA VAL A 146 -52.08 -6.09 1.98
C VAL A 146 -51.76 -6.42 0.53
N ARG A 147 -51.94 -5.45 -0.36
CA ARG A 147 -51.53 -5.52 -1.76
C ARG A 147 -50.18 -4.89 -1.93
N ALA A 148 -49.15 -5.67 -2.25
CA ALA A 148 -47.83 -5.19 -2.57
C ALA A 148 -47.56 -5.31 -4.08
N THR A 149 -47.15 -4.19 -4.71
CA THR A 149 -46.78 -4.16 -6.13
C THR A 149 -45.33 -3.68 -6.28
N SER A 150 -44.58 -4.31 -7.20
CA SER A 150 -43.21 -3.88 -7.50
C SER A 150 -42.86 -4.14 -8.95
N LYS A 151 -42.03 -3.25 -9.52
CA LYS A 151 -41.35 -3.47 -10.81
C LYS A 151 -40.20 -4.47 -10.68
N THR A 152 -39.77 -4.74 -9.46
CA THR A 152 -38.62 -5.58 -9.13
C THR A 152 -39.04 -6.82 -8.32
N LEU A 153 -38.25 -7.24 -7.37
CA LEU A 153 -38.58 -8.34 -6.47
C LEU A 153 -39.45 -7.86 -5.31
N ILE A 154 -40.49 -8.63 -4.97
CA ILE A 154 -41.34 -8.37 -3.81
C ILE A 154 -40.82 -9.23 -2.66
N ARG A 155 -40.22 -8.60 -1.67
CA ARG A 155 -39.81 -9.19 -0.39
C ARG A 155 -40.40 -8.33 0.72
N THR A 156 -41.24 -8.89 1.54
CA THR A 156 -41.90 -8.16 2.62
C THR A 156 -41.69 -8.88 3.94
N SER A 157 -41.10 -8.18 4.90
CA SER A 157 -41.21 -8.51 6.31
C SER A 157 -42.25 -7.56 6.92
N MET A 158 -43.20 -8.11 7.67
CA MET A 158 -44.30 -7.36 8.27
C MET A 158 -44.32 -7.57 9.77
N SER A 159 -44.54 -6.49 10.52
CA SER A 159 -44.70 -6.57 11.97
C SER A 159 -45.71 -5.52 12.46
N PHE A 160 -46.46 -5.89 13.51
CA PHE A 160 -47.26 -4.95 14.26
C PHE A 160 -46.45 -4.44 15.44
N SER A 161 -46.43 -3.13 15.65
CA SER A 161 -45.71 -2.48 16.76
C SER A 161 -46.55 -1.35 17.34
N THR A 162 -46.35 -1.06 18.62
CA THR A 162 -46.78 0.21 19.19
C THR A 162 -45.89 1.33 18.68
N MET A 163 -46.39 2.58 18.74
CA MET A 163 -45.60 3.74 18.31
C MET A 163 -44.30 3.89 19.09
N GLN A 164 -44.33 3.60 20.38
CA GLN A 164 -43.15 3.67 21.22
C GLN A 164 -42.07 2.67 20.76
N GLN A 165 -42.45 1.39 20.59
CA GLN A 165 -41.52 0.35 20.17
C GLN A 165 -40.96 0.62 18.76
N LEU A 166 -41.81 1.09 17.85
CA LEU A 166 -41.39 1.48 16.51
C LEU A 166 -40.34 2.59 16.54
N TYR A 167 -40.54 3.59 17.41
CA TYR A 167 -39.61 4.68 17.57
C TYR A 167 -38.28 4.21 18.18
N GLU A 168 -38.32 3.38 19.23
CA GLU A 168 -37.14 2.83 19.89
C GLU A 168 -36.29 2.00 18.92
N ASP A 169 -36.94 1.06 18.21
CA ASP A 169 -36.27 0.19 17.22
C ASP A 169 -35.60 1.00 16.11
N ASN A 170 -36.34 1.93 15.51
CA ASN A 170 -35.82 2.74 14.41
C ASN A 170 -34.71 3.70 14.86
N THR A 171 -34.81 4.25 16.06
CA THR A 171 -33.81 5.15 16.62
C THR A 171 -32.50 4.40 16.89
N PHE A 172 -32.58 3.24 17.52
CA PHE A 172 -31.41 2.43 17.83
C PHE A 172 -30.66 1.98 16.56
N ILE A 173 -31.39 1.48 15.55
CA ILE A 173 -30.81 1.10 14.25
C ILE A 173 -30.16 2.30 13.57
N SER A 174 -30.87 3.44 13.52
CA SER A 174 -30.39 4.66 12.86
C SER A 174 -29.12 5.21 13.49
N TYR A 175 -29.00 5.17 14.82
CA TYR A 175 -27.77 5.59 15.51
C TYR A 175 -26.60 4.66 15.20
N GLY A 176 -26.83 3.35 15.15
CA GLY A 176 -25.81 2.39 14.79
C GLY A 176 -25.33 2.56 13.34
N ASP A 177 -26.26 2.66 12.40
CA ASP A 177 -25.93 2.88 10.98
C ASP A 177 -25.20 4.21 10.77
N GLY A 178 -25.63 5.27 11.51
CA GLY A 178 -24.97 6.56 11.53
C GLY A 178 -23.54 6.48 12.06
N PHE A 179 -23.32 5.74 13.14
CA PHE A 179 -21.98 5.52 13.71
C PHE A 179 -21.04 4.84 12.71
N PHE A 180 -21.46 3.72 12.10
CA PHE A 180 -20.62 3.03 11.12
C PHE A 180 -20.40 3.86 9.86
N THR A 181 -21.41 4.61 9.41
CA THR A 181 -21.27 5.57 8.31
C THR A 181 -20.24 6.66 8.64
N ALA A 182 -20.29 7.22 9.85
CA ALA A 182 -19.33 8.23 10.29
C ALA A 182 -17.89 7.70 10.33
N VAL A 183 -17.68 6.46 10.78
CA VAL A 183 -16.37 5.80 10.72
C VAL A 183 -15.88 5.70 9.28
N ALA A 184 -16.73 5.24 8.35
CA ALA A 184 -16.36 5.11 6.94
C ALA A 184 -16.06 6.48 6.29
N VAL A 185 -16.83 7.53 6.62
CA VAL A 185 -16.58 8.91 6.15
C VAL A 185 -15.28 9.47 6.72
N ALA A 186 -15.01 9.26 8.01
CA ALA A 186 -13.74 9.70 8.62
C ALA A 186 -12.53 9.07 7.93
N LEU A 187 -12.60 7.77 7.62
CA LEU A 187 -11.56 7.06 6.89
C LEU A 187 -11.46 7.51 5.41
N LEU A 188 -12.58 7.85 4.78
CA LEU A 188 -12.59 8.45 3.45
C LEU A 188 -11.82 9.78 3.45
N LEU A 189 -12.11 10.67 4.40
CA LEU A 189 -11.42 11.96 4.54
C LEU A 189 -9.93 11.78 4.84
N TYR A 190 -9.58 10.83 5.70
CA TYR A 190 -8.19 10.45 5.96
C TYR A 190 -7.48 10.01 4.67
N ASN A 191 -8.08 9.10 3.90
CA ASN A 191 -7.48 8.63 2.64
C ASN A 191 -7.41 9.72 1.57
N LEU A 192 -8.35 10.68 1.59
CA LEU A 192 -8.30 11.86 0.73
C LEU A 192 -7.12 12.77 1.08
N PHE A 193 -6.87 13.02 2.36
CA PHE A 193 -5.70 13.77 2.83
C PHE A 193 -4.39 13.07 2.42
N VAL A 194 -4.31 11.75 2.59
CA VAL A 194 -3.14 10.96 2.19
C VAL A 194 -2.94 10.99 0.67
N TYR A 195 -4.03 10.95 -0.11
CA TYR A 195 -3.95 11.10 -1.56
C TYR A 195 -3.30 12.42 -1.98
N PHE A 196 -3.70 13.55 -1.39
CA PHE A 196 -3.08 14.85 -1.68
C PHE A 196 -1.60 14.90 -1.28
N SER A 197 -1.21 14.17 -0.24
CA SER A 197 0.19 14.09 0.21
C SER A 197 1.08 13.22 -0.70
N LEU A 198 0.56 12.08 -1.18
CA LEU A 198 1.35 11.07 -1.89
C LEU A 198 1.08 11.01 -3.40
N SER A 199 -0.06 11.54 -3.86
CA SER A 199 -0.53 11.52 -5.26
C SER A 199 -0.58 10.10 -5.87
N GLU A 200 -0.79 9.05 -5.05
CA GLU A 200 -0.83 7.67 -5.51
C GLU A 200 -2.25 7.29 -5.96
N LYS A 201 -2.39 6.80 -7.20
CA LYS A 201 -3.68 6.46 -7.83
C LYS A 201 -4.52 5.44 -7.05
N ALA A 202 -3.89 4.56 -6.27
CA ALA A 202 -4.62 3.59 -5.46
C ALA A 202 -5.55 4.27 -4.45
N TYR A 203 -5.11 5.38 -3.82
CA TYR A 203 -5.95 6.15 -2.91
C TYR A 203 -7.14 6.79 -3.63
N LEU A 204 -6.93 7.35 -4.82
CA LEU A 204 -8.01 7.96 -5.60
C LEU A 204 -9.11 6.93 -5.96
N TYR A 205 -8.71 5.74 -6.41
CA TYR A 205 -9.66 4.68 -6.74
C TYR A 205 -10.37 4.13 -5.50
N TYR A 206 -9.66 4.06 -4.37
CA TYR A 206 -10.26 3.67 -3.11
C TYR A 206 -11.29 4.69 -2.61
N ILE A 207 -11.00 5.98 -2.70
CA ILE A 207 -11.94 7.06 -2.37
C ILE A 207 -13.21 6.94 -3.21
N GLY A 208 -13.08 6.72 -4.52
CA GLY A 208 -14.21 6.48 -5.40
C GLY A 208 -15.04 5.27 -4.97
N TYR A 209 -14.38 4.15 -4.65
CA TYR A 209 -15.03 2.92 -4.20
C TYR A 209 -15.78 3.10 -2.87
N ILE A 210 -15.12 3.61 -1.84
CA ILE A 210 -15.74 3.76 -0.52
C ILE A 210 -16.87 4.79 -0.52
N SER A 211 -16.76 5.85 -1.33
CA SER A 211 -17.85 6.82 -1.53
C SER A 211 -19.11 6.15 -2.10
N MET A 212 -18.95 5.31 -3.12
CA MET A 212 -20.07 4.56 -3.71
C MET A 212 -20.62 3.51 -2.72
N ALA A 213 -19.78 2.87 -1.92
CA ALA A 213 -20.22 1.90 -0.90
C ALA A 213 -21.02 2.57 0.22
N ILE A 214 -20.58 3.72 0.72
CA ILE A 214 -21.31 4.52 1.72
C ILE A 214 -22.67 4.93 1.15
N LEU A 215 -22.70 5.44 -0.09
CA LEU A 215 -23.91 5.87 -0.74
C LEU A 215 -24.89 4.70 -0.96
N HIS A 216 -24.37 3.55 -1.42
CA HIS A 216 -25.16 2.32 -1.61
C HIS A 216 -25.82 1.87 -0.30
N ASN A 217 -25.08 1.80 0.81
CA ASN A 217 -25.62 1.38 2.09
C ASN A 217 -26.75 2.31 2.56
N ASN A 218 -26.56 3.62 2.42
CA ASN A 218 -27.55 4.61 2.81
C ASN A 218 -28.79 4.61 1.89
N VAL A 219 -28.64 4.20 0.61
CA VAL A 219 -29.79 3.96 -0.28
C VAL A 219 -30.55 2.69 0.14
N VAL A 220 -29.84 1.60 0.46
CA VAL A 220 -30.48 0.35 0.91
C VAL A 220 -31.25 0.54 2.21
N ALA A 221 -30.70 1.33 3.15
CA ALA A 221 -31.35 1.66 4.42
C ALA A 221 -32.49 2.69 4.30
N GLY A 222 -32.66 3.32 3.12
CA GLY A 222 -33.67 4.36 2.90
C GLY A 222 -33.31 5.73 3.46
N HIS A 223 -32.09 5.93 3.97
CA HIS A 223 -31.66 7.21 4.54
C HIS A 223 -31.56 8.32 3.47
N ILE A 224 -31.13 7.97 2.26
CA ILE A 224 -31.00 8.95 1.15
C ILE A 224 -32.36 9.57 0.82
N GLN A 225 -33.41 8.77 0.77
CA GLN A 225 -34.77 9.24 0.48
C GLN A 225 -35.29 10.21 1.56
N VAL A 226 -34.80 10.07 2.79
CA VAL A 226 -35.15 10.94 3.92
C VAL A 226 -34.42 12.28 3.84
N PHE A 227 -33.10 12.27 3.62
CA PHE A 227 -32.28 13.47 3.70
C PHE A 227 -32.09 14.19 2.35
N LEU A 228 -32.11 13.45 1.25
CA LEU A 228 -31.81 13.94 -0.10
C LEU A 228 -32.85 13.42 -1.12
N PRO A 229 -34.13 13.79 -0.99
CA PRO A 229 -35.22 13.23 -1.80
C PRO A 229 -35.06 13.46 -3.30
N TRP A 230 -34.29 14.46 -3.75
CA TRP A 230 -34.01 14.67 -5.18
C TRP A 230 -33.08 13.61 -5.78
N LEU A 231 -32.46 12.74 -4.97
CA LEU A 231 -31.60 11.63 -5.39
C LEU A 231 -32.37 10.30 -5.49
N ASP A 232 -33.69 10.33 -5.62
CA ASP A 232 -34.54 9.11 -5.74
C ASP A 232 -34.16 8.23 -6.95
N TRP A 233 -33.52 8.82 -7.97
CA TRP A 233 -33.00 8.08 -9.12
C TRP A 233 -31.80 7.17 -8.75
N LEU A 234 -31.12 7.43 -7.63
CA LEU A 234 -30.08 6.56 -7.11
C LEU A 234 -30.70 5.32 -6.48
N ASN A 235 -30.32 4.18 -7.00
CA ASN A 235 -30.78 2.90 -6.49
C ASN A 235 -29.63 1.88 -6.54
N THR A 236 -29.86 0.72 -5.95
CA THR A 236 -28.87 -0.36 -5.89
C THR A 236 -28.33 -0.75 -7.25
N THR A 237 -29.20 -0.75 -8.29
CA THR A 237 -28.83 -1.16 -9.65
C THR A 237 -27.88 -0.16 -10.33
N THR A 238 -27.93 1.12 -9.97
CA THR A 238 -27.03 2.15 -10.51
C THR A 238 -25.72 2.24 -9.72
N LEU A 239 -25.77 2.01 -8.40
CA LEU A 239 -24.60 2.17 -7.52
C LEU A 239 -23.68 0.96 -7.53
N ILE A 240 -24.19 -0.27 -7.60
CA ILE A 240 -23.35 -1.48 -7.67
C ILE A 240 -22.37 -1.46 -8.84
N PRO A 241 -22.75 -1.13 -10.08
CA PRO A 241 -21.82 -1.00 -11.19
C PRO A 241 -20.74 0.06 -10.97
N ALA A 242 -21.09 1.22 -10.43
CA ALA A 242 -20.14 2.29 -10.12
C ALA A 242 -19.13 1.87 -9.02
N MET A 243 -19.64 1.27 -7.94
CA MET A 243 -18.80 0.69 -6.88
C MET A 243 -17.86 -0.40 -7.43
N SER A 244 -18.39 -1.27 -8.28
CA SER A 244 -17.65 -2.34 -8.96
C SER A 244 -16.51 -1.80 -9.83
N PHE A 245 -16.79 -0.78 -10.62
CA PHE A 245 -15.79 -0.12 -11.45
C PHE A 245 -14.61 0.40 -10.62
N PHE A 246 -14.87 1.17 -9.57
CA PHE A 246 -13.81 1.70 -8.71
C PHE A 246 -13.08 0.59 -7.95
N SER A 247 -13.77 -0.48 -7.53
CA SER A 247 -13.13 -1.62 -6.84
C SER A 247 -12.15 -2.37 -7.73
N ILE A 248 -12.46 -2.53 -9.02
CA ILE A 248 -11.56 -3.15 -10.01
C ILE A 248 -10.31 -2.29 -10.21
N LEU A 249 -10.48 -0.97 -10.37
CA LEU A 249 -9.36 -0.03 -10.52
C LEU A 249 -8.49 0.00 -9.27
N PHE A 250 -9.11 0.04 -8.09
CA PHE A 250 -8.41 -0.02 -6.80
C PHE A 250 -7.61 -1.31 -6.68
N SER A 251 -8.23 -2.47 -6.90
CA SER A 251 -7.58 -3.78 -6.80
C SER A 251 -6.35 -3.87 -7.69
N ASN A 252 -6.46 -3.42 -8.95
CA ASN A 252 -5.36 -3.43 -9.90
C ASN A 252 -4.22 -2.49 -9.50
N SER A 253 -4.56 -1.29 -9.01
CA SER A 253 -3.57 -0.31 -8.57
C SER A 253 -2.92 -0.68 -7.25
N PHE A 254 -3.70 -1.19 -6.29
CA PHE A 254 -3.21 -1.56 -4.96
C PHE A 254 -2.32 -2.81 -5.01
N LEU A 255 -2.81 -3.90 -5.63
CA LEU A 255 -2.11 -5.18 -5.72
C LEU A 255 -1.04 -5.20 -6.82
N GLN A 256 -0.97 -4.14 -7.66
CA GLN A 256 -0.09 -4.10 -8.83
C GLN A 256 -0.24 -5.36 -9.70
N THR A 257 -1.48 -5.69 -10.04
CA THR A 257 -1.82 -6.95 -10.73
C THR A 257 -1.06 -7.13 -12.04
N ARG A 258 -0.67 -6.04 -12.71
CA ARG A 258 0.17 -6.11 -13.91
C ARG A 258 1.50 -6.85 -13.66
N GLN A 259 2.09 -6.67 -12.46
CA GLN A 259 3.36 -7.30 -12.07
C GLN A 259 3.16 -8.64 -11.37
N HIS A 260 2.23 -8.69 -10.40
CA HIS A 260 2.06 -9.85 -9.53
C HIS A 260 1.05 -10.87 -10.07
N ALA A 261 0.08 -10.45 -10.90
CA ALA A 261 -1.00 -11.30 -11.40
C ALA A 261 -1.42 -10.92 -12.84
N PRO A 262 -0.56 -11.05 -13.86
CA PRO A 262 -0.79 -10.53 -15.21
C PRO A 262 -2.02 -11.13 -15.91
N PHE A 263 -2.39 -12.37 -15.60
CA PHE A 263 -3.61 -12.98 -16.12
C PHE A 263 -4.86 -12.26 -15.59
N ILE A 264 -4.89 -11.97 -14.27
CA ILE A 264 -5.99 -11.26 -13.63
C ILE A 264 -6.08 -9.82 -14.13
N TYR A 265 -4.94 -9.18 -14.38
CA TYR A 265 -4.89 -7.85 -14.99
C TYR A 265 -5.59 -7.80 -16.35
N LYS A 266 -5.42 -8.82 -17.19
CA LYS A 266 -6.10 -8.91 -18.51
C LYS A 266 -7.62 -9.00 -18.39
N MET A 267 -8.14 -9.50 -17.24
CA MET A 267 -9.59 -9.56 -16.97
C MET A 267 -10.18 -8.19 -16.60
N GLN A 268 -9.37 -7.16 -16.40
CA GLN A 268 -9.85 -5.83 -16.03
C GLN A 268 -10.84 -5.26 -17.05
N LEU A 269 -10.50 -5.25 -18.33
CA LEU A 269 -11.34 -4.65 -19.36
C LEU A 269 -12.67 -5.41 -19.53
N PRO A 270 -12.71 -6.74 -19.65
CA PRO A 270 -13.96 -7.50 -19.63
C PRO A 270 -14.84 -7.23 -18.41
N LEU A 271 -14.26 -7.14 -17.23
CA LEU A 271 -15.01 -6.87 -16.00
C LEU A 271 -15.57 -5.45 -15.96
N ILE A 272 -14.83 -4.45 -16.43
CA ILE A 272 -15.33 -3.07 -16.55
C ILE A 272 -16.47 -3.00 -17.55
N LEU A 273 -16.37 -3.68 -18.68
CA LEU A 273 -17.46 -3.75 -19.65
C LEU A 273 -18.69 -4.47 -19.07
N LEU A 274 -18.48 -5.50 -18.26
CA LEU A 274 -19.57 -6.20 -17.57
C LEU A 274 -20.30 -5.28 -16.58
N CYS A 275 -19.64 -4.30 -15.97
CA CYS A 275 -20.29 -3.31 -15.10
C CYS A 275 -21.35 -2.47 -15.86
N LEU A 276 -21.26 -2.32 -17.17
CA LEU A 276 -22.24 -1.57 -17.96
C LEU A 276 -23.55 -2.34 -18.21
N VAL A 277 -23.50 -3.68 -18.15
CA VAL A 277 -24.67 -4.53 -18.47
C VAL A 277 -25.86 -4.25 -17.57
N PRO A 278 -25.75 -4.19 -16.22
CA PRO A 278 -26.87 -3.84 -15.36
C PRO A 278 -27.45 -2.46 -15.66
N LEU A 279 -26.61 -1.47 -15.98
CA LEU A 279 -27.06 -0.11 -16.33
C LEU A 279 -27.85 -0.09 -17.63
N ILE A 280 -27.36 -0.80 -18.65
CA ILE A 280 -28.06 -0.92 -19.94
C ILE A 280 -29.43 -1.61 -19.75
N CYS A 281 -29.47 -2.71 -19.00
CA CYS A 281 -30.73 -3.39 -18.69
C CYS A 281 -31.71 -2.48 -17.93
N TYR A 282 -31.21 -1.70 -16.98
CA TYR A 282 -32.01 -0.78 -16.18
C TYR A 282 -32.60 0.34 -17.05
N THR A 283 -31.82 1.00 -17.90
CA THR A 283 -32.27 2.06 -18.80
C THR A 283 -33.21 1.55 -19.89
N ALA A 284 -33.07 0.29 -20.30
CA ALA A 284 -33.97 -0.38 -21.21
C ALA A 284 -35.32 -0.79 -20.57
N GLY A 285 -35.51 -0.55 -19.27
CA GLY A 285 -36.72 -0.94 -18.53
C GLY A 285 -36.77 -2.41 -18.10
N TRP A 286 -35.69 -3.16 -18.30
CA TRP A 286 -35.55 -4.58 -17.91
C TRP A 286 -35.10 -4.71 -16.46
N TYR A 287 -35.84 -4.13 -15.52
CA TYR A 287 -35.43 -3.95 -14.13
C TYR A 287 -35.04 -5.27 -13.42
N ARG A 288 -35.76 -6.37 -13.69
CA ARG A 288 -35.49 -7.68 -13.11
C ARG A 288 -34.16 -8.26 -13.59
N LEU A 289 -33.93 -8.14 -14.91
CA LEU A 289 -32.65 -8.58 -15.49
C LEU A 289 -31.51 -7.74 -14.95
N ALA A 290 -31.69 -6.45 -14.78
CA ALA A 290 -30.71 -5.54 -14.22
C ALA A 290 -30.29 -5.94 -12.78
N ILE A 291 -31.24 -6.30 -11.93
CA ILE A 291 -30.97 -6.78 -10.57
C ILE A 291 -30.22 -8.12 -10.61
N LEU A 292 -30.66 -9.05 -11.46
CA LEU A 292 -29.98 -10.35 -11.61
C LEU A 292 -28.53 -10.17 -12.08
N MET A 293 -28.31 -9.32 -13.09
CA MET A 293 -26.96 -9.02 -13.59
C MET A 293 -26.11 -8.32 -12.53
N SER A 294 -26.68 -7.43 -11.71
CA SER A 294 -25.96 -6.81 -10.58
C SER A 294 -25.53 -7.87 -9.53
N ALA A 295 -26.41 -8.80 -9.20
CA ALA A 295 -26.09 -9.87 -8.26
C ALA A 295 -24.99 -10.82 -8.81
N MET A 296 -25.06 -11.17 -10.09
CA MET A 296 -24.02 -11.96 -10.75
C MET A 296 -22.68 -11.21 -10.79
N LEU A 297 -22.71 -9.91 -11.06
CA LEU A 297 -21.52 -9.06 -11.06
C LEU A 297 -20.83 -9.07 -9.70
N ILE A 298 -21.57 -8.91 -8.59
CA ILE A 298 -21.02 -8.97 -7.23
C ILE A 298 -20.35 -10.32 -6.98
N PHE A 299 -20.99 -11.43 -7.37
CA PHE A 299 -20.41 -12.76 -7.20
C PHE A 299 -19.11 -12.95 -7.99
N ILE A 300 -19.07 -12.49 -9.24
CA ILE A 300 -17.87 -12.53 -10.09
C ILE A 300 -16.75 -11.70 -9.47
N LEU A 301 -17.06 -10.51 -8.98
CA LEU A 301 -16.08 -9.64 -8.31
C LEU A 301 -15.54 -10.24 -7.03
N PHE A 302 -16.37 -10.94 -6.29
CA PHE A 302 -15.95 -11.67 -5.11
C PHE A 302 -14.83 -12.66 -5.41
N VAL A 303 -15.04 -13.50 -6.43
CA VAL A 303 -14.02 -14.44 -6.90
C VAL A 303 -12.78 -13.70 -7.41
N TYR A 304 -12.97 -12.61 -8.16
CA TYR A 304 -11.89 -11.77 -8.65
C TYR A 304 -11.03 -11.21 -7.51
N TRP A 305 -11.63 -10.62 -6.46
CA TRP A 305 -10.90 -10.05 -5.33
C TRP A 305 -10.07 -11.09 -4.59
N LEU A 306 -10.64 -12.26 -4.31
CA LEU A 306 -9.94 -13.36 -3.65
C LEU A 306 -8.77 -13.87 -4.50
N CYS A 307 -9.01 -14.15 -5.77
CA CYS A 307 -7.97 -14.64 -6.67
C CYS A 307 -6.83 -13.62 -6.84
N ALA A 308 -7.17 -12.33 -6.97
CA ALA A 308 -6.19 -11.26 -7.10
C ALA A 308 -5.34 -11.12 -5.84
N GLY A 309 -5.99 -11.07 -4.67
CA GLY A 309 -5.32 -10.95 -3.38
C GLY A 309 -4.40 -12.14 -3.09
N ILE A 310 -4.91 -13.37 -3.23
CA ILE A 310 -4.13 -14.59 -2.99
C ILE A 310 -2.93 -14.68 -3.94
N THR A 311 -3.12 -14.37 -5.23
CA THR A 311 -2.04 -14.42 -6.21
C THR A 311 -0.96 -13.39 -5.89
N ALA A 312 -1.32 -12.16 -5.56
CA ALA A 312 -0.38 -11.11 -5.18
C ALA A 312 0.39 -11.47 -3.90
N TYR A 313 -0.31 -12.01 -2.89
CA TYR A 313 0.32 -12.46 -1.65
C TYR A 313 1.35 -13.57 -1.88
N ARG A 314 0.99 -14.60 -2.68
CA ARG A 314 1.91 -15.69 -3.06
C ARG A 314 3.13 -15.24 -3.85
N LYS A 315 3.04 -14.11 -4.54
CA LYS A 315 4.16 -13.47 -5.26
C LYS A 315 5.00 -12.54 -4.38
N GLY A 316 4.80 -12.56 -3.07
CA GLY A 316 5.61 -11.81 -2.09
C GLY A 316 5.11 -10.40 -1.76
N PHE A 317 3.95 -9.98 -2.28
CA PHE A 317 3.37 -8.69 -1.91
C PHE A 317 2.63 -8.81 -0.57
N ALA A 318 3.37 -8.66 0.55
CA ALA A 318 2.85 -8.82 1.91
C ALA A 318 1.59 -7.98 2.23
N PRO A 319 1.43 -6.71 1.76
CA PRO A 319 0.24 -5.92 2.04
C PRO A 319 -1.07 -6.54 1.52
N ALA A 320 -1.01 -7.50 0.58
CA ALA A 320 -2.19 -8.19 0.06
C ALA A 320 -2.97 -8.97 1.12
N ILE A 321 -2.36 -9.33 2.26
CA ILE A 321 -3.07 -10.02 3.34
C ILE A 321 -4.19 -9.15 3.92
N PHE A 322 -3.94 -7.86 4.15
CA PHE A 322 -4.96 -6.92 4.64
C PHE A 322 -6.08 -6.73 3.61
N TYR A 323 -5.74 -6.72 2.32
CA TYR A 323 -6.71 -6.66 1.24
C TYR A 323 -7.65 -7.88 1.27
N ILE A 324 -7.11 -9.10 1.42
CA ILE A 324 -7.90 -10.35 1.52
C ILE A 324 -8.82 -10.30 2.74
N ILE A 325 -8.31 -9.87 3.90
CA ILE A 325 -9.09 -9.77 5.15
C ILE A 325 -10.22 -8.73 4.99
N GLY A 326 -9.93 -7.54 4.46
CA GLY A 326 -10.91 -6.46 4.31
C GLY A 326 -12.08 -6.85 3.40
N PHE A 327 -11.79 -7.26 2.17
CA PHE A 327 -12.83 -7.73 1.25
C PHE A 327 -13.50 -9.01 1.73
N GLY A 328 -12.77 -9.92 2.38
CA GLY A 328 -13.33 -11.12 2.98
C GLY A 328 -14.36 -10.83 4.06
N ALA A 329 -14.10 -9.86 4.94
CA ALA A 329 -15.03 -9.41 5.98
C ALA A 329 -16.29 -8.78 5.37
N LEU A 330 -16.13 -7.90 4.37
CA LEU A 330 -17.25 -7.29 3.66
C LEU A 330 -18.15 -8.34 3.05
N VAL A 331 -17.57 -9.33 2.39
CA VAL A 331 -18.32 -10.41 1.76
C VAL A 331 -19.04 -11.26 2.78
N LEU A 332 -18.38 -11.66 3.87
CA LEU A 332 -19.01 -12.44 4.92
C LEU A 332 -20.25 -11.72 5.46
N LEU A 333 -20.14 -10.43 5.75
CA LEU A 333 -21.23 -9.63 6.29
C LEU A 333 -22.33 -9.33 5.25
N SER A 334 -21.98 -9.24 3.96
CA SER A 334 -22.94 -9.18 2.87
C SER A 334 -23.74 -10.49 2.72
N VAL A 335 -23.11 -11.65 2.94
CA VAL A 335 -23.79 -12.95 2.99
C VAL A 335 -24.74 -13.02 4.19
N VAL A 336 -24.34 -12.53 5.37
CA VAL A 336 -25.22 -12.44 6.54
C VAL A 336 -26.47 -11.62 6.21
N PHE A 337 -26.29 -10.45 5.57
CA PHE A 337 -27.41 -9.61 5.13
C PHE A 337 -28.34 -10.35 4.16
N GLU A 338 -27.80 -11.05 3.16
CA GLU A 338 -28.59 -11.79 2.17
C GLU A 338 -29.34 -12.96 2.80
N LEU A 339 -28.71 -13.71 3.74
CA LEU A 339 -29.35 -14.79 4.47
C LEU A 339 -30.51 -14.29 5.35
N LYS A 340 -30.33 -13.13 6.00
CA LYS A 340 -31.41 -12.44 6.73
C LYS A 340 -32.52 -12.04 5.77
N MET A 341 -32.20 -11.43 4.62
CA MET A 341 -33.20 -11.04 3.63
C MET A 341 -33.99 -12.24 3.09
N ARG A 342 -33.41 -13.45 3.08
CA ARG A 342 -34.10 -14.71 2.72
C ARG A 342 -34.86 -15.35 3.87
N GLY A 343 -34.83 -14.74 5.06
CA GLY A 343 -35.50 -15.27 6.26
C GLY A 343 -34.84 -16.54 6.84
N TRP A 344 -33.57 -16.79 6.50
CA TRP A 344 -32.78 -17.89 7.07
C TRP A 344 -32.12 -17.50 8.40
N LEU A 345 -31.87 -16.20 8.58
CA LEU A 345 -31.42 -15.60 9.85
C LEU A 345 -32.55 -14.74 10.42
N GLU A 346 -32.60 -14.68 11.76
CA GLU A 346 -33.55 -13.80 12.45
C GLU A 346 -33.17 -12.32 12.28
N GLU A 347 -34.19 -11.48 12.24
CA GLU A 347 -34.02 -10.03 12.27
C GLU A 347 -33.47 -9.62 13.64
N SER A 348 -32.30 -9.02 13.65
CA SER A 348 -31.64 -8.45 14.81
C SER A 348 -30.85 -7.22 14.38
N TYR A 349 -30.47 -6.39 15.32
CA TYR A 349 -29.59 -5.24 15.05
C TYR A 349 -28.35 -5.64 14.23
N TRP A 350 -27.69 -6.73 14.60
CA TRP A 350 -26.46 -7.17 13.93
C TRP A 350 -26.69 -7.65 12.49
N THR A 351 -27.80 -8.29 12.22
CA THR A 351 -28.15 -8.73 10.86
C THR A 351 -28.70 -7.59 10.02
N ASP A 352 -29.38 -6.61 10.61
CA ASP A 352 -29.89 -5.43 9.93
C ASP A 352 -28.75 -4.48 9.51
N SER A 353 -27.80 -4.20 10.43
CA SER A 353 -26.68 -3.29 10.20
C SER A 353 -25.44 -3.98 9.60
N SER A 354 -25.53 -5.28 9.22
CA SER A 354 -24.36 -6.05 8.78
C SER A 354 -23.61 -5.43 7.58
N LEU A 355 -24.32 -4.80 6.64
CA LEU A 355 -23.68 -4.10 5.52
C LEU A 355 -22.89 -2.87 5.99
N PHE A 356 -23.41 -2.09 6.92
CA PHE A 356 -22.71 -0.93 7.48
C PHE A 356 -21.46 -1.34 8.26
N ILE A 357 -21.60 -2.39 9.08
CA ILE A 357 -20.47 -2.99 9.81
C ILE A 357 -19.42 -3.50 8.81
N GLY A 358 -19.86 -4.17 7.73
CA GLY A 358 -18.98 -4.70 6.70
C GLY A 358 -18.14 -3.61 6.01
N VAL A 359 -18.78 -2.53 5.59
CA VAL A 359 -18.09 -1.40 4.95
C VAL A 359 -17.16 -0.70 5.94
N ALA A 360 -17.56 -0.51 7.20
CA ALA A 360 -16.71 0.12 8.21
C ALA A 360 -15.47 -0.73 8.53
N LEU A 361 -15.63 -2.05 8.72
CA LEU A 361 -14.51 -2.98 8.95
C LEU A 361 -13.57 -3.04 7.75
N GLU A 362 -14.13 -3.17 6.54
CA GLU A 362 -13.35 -3.14 5.31
C GLU A 362 -12.56 -1.84 5.21
N ALA A 363 -13.19 -0.69 5.45
CA ALA A 363 -12.54 0.62 5.38
C ALA A 363 -11.36 0.73 6.37
N ILE A 364 -11.52 0.24 7.60
CA ILE A 364 -10.44 0.19 8.59
C ILE A 364 -9.29 -0.67 8.07
N VAL A 365 -9.58 -1.91 7.67
CA VAL A 365 -8.56 -2.87 7.25
C VAL A 365 -7.84 -2.41 5.98
N LEU A 366 -8.56 -1.86 5.00
CA LEU A 366 -7.94 -1.34 3.77
C LEU A 366 -7.12 -0.06 4.00
N SER A 367 -7.48 0.77 4.99
CA SER A 367 -6.63 1.90 5.39
C SER A 367 -5.30 1.41 5.97
N PHE A 368 -5.30 0.34 6.78
CA PHE A 368 -4.08 -0.34 7.21
C PHE A 368 -3.33 -0.99 6.04
N ALA A 369 -4.04 -1.57 5.08
CA ALA A 369 -3.43 -2.14 3.87
C ALA A 369 -2.63 -1.10 3.09
N LEU A 370 -3.23 0.08 2.87
CA LEU A 370 -2.59 1.20 2.17
C LEU A 370 -1.37 1.72 2.94
N ALA A 371 -1.46 1.87 4.27
CA ALA A 371 -0.31 2.24 5.11
C ALA A 371 0.80 1.17 5.08
N SER A 372 0.44 -0.11 5.14
CA SER A 372 1.38 -1.24 5.02
C SER A 372 2.11 -1.25 3.68
N LYS A 373 1.43 -0.89 2.59
CA LYS A 373 2.03 -0.75 1.25
C LYS A 373 3.13 0.30 1.24
N ILE A 374 2.92 1.48 1.86
CA ILE A 374 3.93 2.54 1.94
C ILE A 374 5.16 2.02 2.69
N ASN A 375 4.95 1.39 3.85
CA ASN A 375 6.05 0.84 4.65
C ASN A 375 6.82 -0.26 3.91
N PHE A 376 6.13 -1.09 3.13
CA PHE A 376 6.75 -2.10 2.28
C PHE A 376 7.70 -1.48 1.26
N TYR A 377 7.25 -0.46 0.52
CA TYR A 377 8.11 0.22 -0.47
C TYR A 377 9.24 1.03 0.16
N LYS A 378 9.01 1.63 1.32
CA LYS A 378 10.06 2.34 2.06
C LYS A 378 11.21 1.39 2.42
N LYS A 379 10.89 0.23 3.00
CA LYS A 379 11.89 -0.80 3.34
C LYS A 379 12.62 -1.34 2.11
N GLU A 380 11.90 -1.58 1.02
CA GLU A 380 12.52 -2.05 -0.23
C GLU A 380 13.46 -1.01 -0.83
N LYS A 381 13.08 0.28 -0.79
CA LYS A 381 13.95 1.38 -1.22
C LYS A 381 15.22 1.48 -0.37
N GLU A 382 15.09 1.38 0.95
CA GLU A 382 16.22 1.40 1.88
C GLU A 382 17.18 0.22 1.60
N ARG A 383 16.63 -0.97 1.36
CA ARG A 383 17.40 -2.16 0.99
C ARG A 383 18.17 -1.98 -0.31
N LEU A 384 17.51 -1.44 -1.35
CA LEU A 384 18.16 -1.18 -2.65
C LEU A 384 19.26 -0.11 -2.55
N GLN A 385 19.05 0.93 -1.72
CA GLN A 385 20.07 1.97 -1.48
C GLN A 385 21.30 1.38 -0.80
N GLU A 386 21.11 0.52 0.20
CA GLU A 386 22.21 -0.15 0.88
C GLU A 386 22.98 -1.08 -0.07
N GLN A 387 22.27 -1.85 -0.90
CA GLN A 387 22.91 -2.68 -1.93
C GLN A 387 23.74 -1.86 -2.92
N ALA A 388 23.20 -0.75 -3.40
CA ALA A 388 23.91 0.16 -4.32
C ALA A 388 25.16 0.77 -3.64
N TYR A 389 25.07 1.12 -2.35
CA TYR A 389 26.19 1.64 -1.59
C TYR A 389 27.32 0.61 -1.45
N GLN A 390 26.97 -0.63 -1.11
CA GLN A 390 27.96 -1.73 -0.99
C GLN A 390 28.63 -2.04 -2.35
N GLN A 391 27.87 -2.03 -3.44
CA GLN A 391 28.42 -2.19 -4.79
C GLN A 391 29.39 -1.08 -5.16
N ALA A 392 29.09 0.18 -4.81
CA ALA A 392 29.97 1.31 -5.07
C ALA A 392 31.30 1.19 -4.30
N ILE A 393 31.25 0.73 -3.04
CA ILE A 393 32.47 0.47 -2.25
C ILE A 393 33.32 -0.64 -2.90
N HIS A 394 32.68 -1.75 -3.30
CA HIS A 394 33.39 -2.88 -3.94
C HIS A 394 34.09 -2.43 -5.24
N PHE A 395 33.36 -1.72 -6.10
CA PHE A 395 33.91 -1.18 -7.35
C PHE A 395 35.07 -0.23 -7.11
N SER A 396 34.99 0.63 -6.10
CA SER A 396 36.07 1.55 -5.76
C SER A 396 37.36 0.79 -5.33
N ARG A 397 37.21 -0.29 -4.56
CA ARG A 397 38.34 -1.13 -4.17
C ARG A 397 39.00 -1.80 -5.37
N GLU A 398 38.22 -2.39 -6.27
CA GLU A 398 38.72 -3.00 -7.50
C GLU A 398 39.50 -2.01 -8.37
N LEU A 399 38.98 -0.76 -8.49
CA LEU A 399 39.68 0.28 -9.23
C LEU A 399 41.04 0.61 -8.62
N ILE A 400 41.15 0.74 -7.31
CA ILE A 400 42.43 1.02 -6.64
C ILE A 400 43.41 -0.13 -6.86
N GLN A 401 42.97 -1.38 -6.67
CA GLN A 401 43.85 -2.55 -6.90
C GLN A 401 44.31 -2.63 -8.35
N THR A 402 43.42 -2.40 -9.31
CA THR A 402 43.78 -2.41 -10.72
C THR A 402 44.76 -1.28 -11.07
N GLN A 403 44.58 -0.10 -10.48
CA GLN A 403 45.47 1.04 -10.69
C GLN A 403 46.85 0.77 -10.11
N GLU A 404 46.96 0.17 -8.92
CA GLU A 404 48.26 -0.18 -8.34
C GLU A 404 48.95 -1.33 -9.12
N ALA A 405 48.19 -2.33 -9.58
CA ALA A 405 48.73 -3.38 -10.44
C ALA A 405 49.29 -2.80 -11.77
N GLU A 406 48.60 -1.87 -12.38
CA GLU A 406 49.06 -1.19 -13.61
C GLU A 406 50.28 -0.32 -13.35
N ARG A 407 50.31 0.43 -12.24
CA ARG A 407 51.50 1.20 -11.84
C ARG A 407 52.70 0.29 -11.63
N LYS A 408 52.50 -0.87 -10.99
CA LYS A 408 53.54 -1.88 -10.79
C LYS A 408 54.08 -2.40 -12.12
N ARG A 409 53.19 -2.70 -13.07
CA ARG A 409 53.56 -3.18 -14.40
C ARG A 409 54.39 -2.15 -15.17
N ILE A 410 53.90 -0.87 -15.22
CA ILE A 410 54.60 0.21 -15.92
C ILE A 410 55.97 0.47 -15.29
N ALA A 411 56.06 0.53 -13.96
CA ALA A 411 57.34 0.74 -13.28
C ALA A 411 58.36 -0.37 -13.60
N SER A 412 57.94 -1.65 -13.63
CA SER A 412 58.79 -2.77 -13.99
C SER A 412 59.25 -2.65 -15.46
N GLU A 413 58.35 -2.34 -16.39
CA GLU A 413 58.68 -2.18 -17.81
C GLU A 413 59.69 -1.02 -18.05
N LEU A 414 59.52 0.13 -17.33
CA LEU A 414 60.42 1.23 -17.41
C LEU A 414 61.82 0.88 -16.86
N HIS A 415 61.86 0.24 -15.70
CA HIS A 415 63.16 -0.15 -15.10
C HIS A 415 63.91 -1.20 -15.94
N ASP A 416 63.22 -2.28 -16.35
CA ASP A 416 63.87 -3.44 -16.94
C ASP A 416 64.19 -3.23 -18.45
N SER A 417 63.28 -2.59 -19.20
CA SER A 417 63.47 -2.41 -20.62
C SER A 417 64.21 -1.12 -20.98
N LEU A 418 63.74 0.05 -20.49
CA LEU A 418 64.32 1.33 -20.85
C LEU A 418 65.60 1.62 -20.04
N GLY A 419 65.56 1.39 -18.72
CA GLY A 419 66.73 1.64 -17.87
C GLY A 419 67.94 0.82 -18.32
N GLN A 420 67.78 -0.48 -18.56
CA GLN A 420 68.87 -1.36 -19.03
C GLN A 420 69.38 -0.96 -20.45
N LYS A 421 68.46 -0.62 -21.40
CA LYS A 421 68.88 -0.17 -22.72
C LYS A 421 69.73 1.11 -22.69
N LEU A 422 69.35 2.07 -21.84
CA LEU A 422 70.08 3.34 -21.68
C LEU A 422 71.46 3.12 -21.02
N VAL A 423 71.56 2.20 -20.04
CA VAL A 423 72.86 1.79 -19.46
C VAL A 423 73.73 1.16 -20.52
N LEU A 424 73.20 0.33 -21.41
CA LEU A 424 73.96 -0.25 -22.53
C LEU A 424 74.43 0.79 -23.54
N ILE A 425 73.57 1.77 -23.84
CA ILE A 425 73.90 2.90 -24.72
C ILE A 425 75.00 3.76 -24.08
N LYS A 426 74.90 4.13 -22.80
CA LYS A 426 75.92 4.82 -22.01
C LYS A 426 77.26 4.10 -22.09
N ASN A 427 77.26 2.80 -21.84
CA ASN A 427 78.49 2.01 -21.86
C ASN A 427 79.10 1.90 -23.26
N LYS A 428 78.27 1.85 -24.34
CA LYS A 428 78.78 1.90 -25.73
C LYS A 428 79.41 3.27 -26.06
N ILE A 429 78.79 4.39 -25.64
CA ILE A 429 79.32 5.74 -25.83
C ILE A 429 80.64 5.88 -25.09
N LEU A 430 80.70 5.48 -23.81
CA LEU A 430 81.96 5.53 -23.02
C LEU A 430 83.07 4.65 -23.64
N LYS A 431 82.77 3.50 -24.20
CA LYS A 431 83.75 2.65 -24.90
C LYS A 431 84.21 3.25 -26.23
N ALA A 432 83.36 3.96 -26.95
CA ALA A 432 83.73 4.65 -28.18
C ALA A 432 84.58 5.91 -27.93
N ALA A 433 84.63 6.45 -26.72
CA ALA A 433 85.43 7.59 -26.31
C ALA A 433 86.86 7.24 -25.86
N LEU A 434 87.34 6.01 -26.01
CA LEU A 434 88.73 5.60 -25.72
C LEU A 434 89.72 6.18 -26.80
N PRO A 435 90.94 6.59 -26.42
CA PRO A 435 91.82 7.35 -27.31
C PRO A 435 92.27 6.56 -28.54
N GLY A 436 91.91 7.02 -29.73
CA GLY A 436 92.30 6.43 -31.02
C GLY A 436 91.42 6.79 -32.21
N ALA A 437 90.26 7.40 -32.06
CA ALA A 437 89.39 7.81 -33.17
C ALA A 437 89.20 9.33 -33.17
N VAL A 438 89.70 10.01 -34.22
CA VAL A 438 89.45 11.44 -34.49
C VAL A 438 87.99 11.57 -34.92
N ALA A 439 87.12 11.93 -33.99
CA ALA A 439 85.82 12.46 -34.25
C ALA A 439 85.53 13.51 -33.19
N GLN A 440 85.00 14.65 -33.56
CA GLN A 440 84.55 15.70 -32.64
C GLN A 440 83.74 15.11 -31.49
N GLN A 441 84.33 15.14 -30.33
CA GLN A 441 83.69 14.71 -29.07
C GLN A 441 82.63 15.75 -28.71
N ASP A 442 81.39 15.41 -28.90
CA ASP A 442 80.29 16.09 -28.21
C ASP A 442 80.27 15.59 -26.77
N ASP A 443 81.01 16.27 -25.89
CA ASP A 443 81.14 15.92 -24.46
C ASP A 443 79.79 15.94 -23.69
N SER A 444 78.73 16.42 -24.32
CA SER A 444 77.41 16.50 -23.75
C SER A 444 76.64 15.15 -23.82
N LEU A 445 76.99 14.23 -24.75
CA LEU A 445 76.22 13.01 -25.04
C LEU A 445 76.22 12.01 -23.87
N PRO A 446 77.35 11.71 -23.20
CA PRO A 446 77.37 10.83 -21.99
C PRO A 446 76.60 11.47 -20.80
N GLY A 447 76.62 12.79 -20.68
CA GLY A 447 75.86 13.54 -19.70
C GLY A 447 74.35 13.43 -19.90
N ASN A 448 73.89 13.71 -21.14
CA ASN A 448 72.47 13.63 -21.49
C ASN A 448 71.88 12.21 -21.30
N VAL A 449 72.65 11.17 -21.61
CA VAL A 449 72.20 9.78 -21.35
C VAL A 449 72.16 9.44 -19.87
N ALA A 450 73.10 9.98 -19.09
CA ALA A 450 73.08 9.81 -17.63
C ALA A 450 71.89 10.51 -17.00
N GLU A 451 71.57 11.70 -17.50
CA GLU A 451 70.36 12.45 -17.08
C GLU A 451 69.08 11.74 -17.43
N ALA A 452 68.95 11.21 -18.65
CA ALA A 452 67.79 10.39 -19.07
C ALA A 452 67.64 9.10 -18.23
N ILE A 453 68.72 8.44 -17.86
CA ILE A 453 68.70 7.31 -16.93
C ILE A 453 68.12 7.72 -15.58
N GLN A 454 68.57 8.87 -15.09
CA GLN A 454 68.12 9.38 -13.79
C GLN A 454 66.64 9.76 -13.84
N GLU A 455 66.19 10.40 -14.94
CA GLU A 455 64.81 10.75 -15.15
C GLU A 455 63.87 9.55 -15.24
N ILE A 456 64.26 8.51 -15.97
CA ILE A 456 63.49 7.24 -16.03
C ILE A 456 63.44 6.56 -14.69
N ARG A 457 64.53 6.57 -13.94
CA ARG A 457 64.53 6.02 -12.57
C ARG A 457 63.60 6.80 -11.66
N SER A 458 63.62 8.13 -11.73
CA SER A 458 62.71 8.98 -10.96
C SER A 458 61.24 8.74 -11.30
N ILE A 459 60.90 8.61 -12.59
CA ILE A 459 59.55 8.25 -13.05
C ILE A 459 59.16 6.84 -12.52
N SER A 460 60.03 5.87 -12.65
CA SER A 460 59.80 4.51 -12.19
C SER A 460 59.59 4.44 -10.66
N TYR A 461 60.37 5.18 -9.90
CA TYR A 461 60.22 5.32 -8.45
C TYR A 461 58.93 6.03 -8.05
N GLY A 462 58.52 7.05 -8.83
CA GLY A 462 57.22 7.70 -8.63
C GLY A 462 56.02 6.80 -8.90
N LEU A 463 56.13 5.90 -9.86
CA LEU A 463 55.09 4.90 -10.18
C LEU A 463 55.02 3.77 -9.18
N ARG A 464 56.18 3.20 -8.75
CA ARG A 464 56.30 2.20 -7.69
C ARG A 464 57.49 2.48 -6.81
N PRO A 465 57.34 2.63 -5.49
CA PRO A 465 58.42 2.88 -4.58
C PRO A 465 59.24 1.58 -4.33
N TYR A 466 60.09 1.19 -5.29
CA TYR A 466 61.03 0.06 -5.10
C TYR A 466 61.92 0.26 -3.89
N GLN A 467 62.07 1.47 -3.43
CA GLN A 467 62.81 1.80 -2.21
C GLN A 467 62.23 1.09 -0.98
N ILE A 468 60.90 0.83 -0.93
CA ILE A 468 60.29 0.09 0.16
C ILE A 468 60.84 -1.32 0.23
N ASP A 469 61.02 -1.98 -0.93
CA ASP A 469 61.53 -3.35 -1.02
C ASP A 469 63.05 -3.42 -0.65
N LEU A 470 63.83 -2.34 -0.85
CA LEU A 470 65.26 -2.28 -0.65
C LEU A 470 65.68 -1.62 0.67
N LEU A 471 65.04 -0.56 1.08
CA LEU A 471 65.44 0.31 2.19
C LEU A 471 64.44 0.30 3.36
N GLY A 472 63.28 -0.39 3.17
CA GLY A 472 62.16 -0.38 4.11
C GLY A 472 61.26 0.85 3.98
N LEU A 473 60.10 0.81 4.66
CA LEU A 473 59.09 1.84 4.62
C LEU A 473 59.55 3.13 5.30
N THR A 474 60.25 3.01 6.43
CA THR A 474 60.79 4.14 7.23
C THR A 474 61.70 5.04 6.40
N SER A 475 62.72 4.42 5.79
CA SER A 475 63.67 5.15 4.95
C SER A 475 63.02 5.73 3.68
N SER A 476 62.08 4.98 3.10
CA SER A 476 61.36 5.43 1.88
C SER A 476 60.49 6.65 2.12
N VAL A 477 59.83 6.76 3.27
CA VAL A 477 59.06 7.93 3.66
C VAL A 477 59.94 9.13 3.96
N ASN A 478 61.09 8.93 4.62
CA ASN A 478 62.06 10.00 4.85
C ASN A 478 62.59 10.55 3.52
N SER A 479 63.08 9.70 2.62
CA SER A 479 63.57 10.12 1.31
C SER A 479 62.50 10.86 0.48
N LEU A 480 61.23 10.38 0.52
CA LEU A 480 60.13 11.06 -0.14
C LEU A 480 59.90 12.49 0.37
N ALA A 481 59.98 12.67 1.69
CA ALA A 481 59.82 14.00 2.30
C ALA A 481 60.98 14.91 1.93
N GLU A 482 62.22 14.44 2.08
CA GLU A 482 63.43 15.20 1.70
C GLU A 482 63.41 15.63 0.23
N GLU A 483 63.27 14.66 -0.70
CA GLU A 483 63.27 14.97 -2.13
C GLU A 483 62.16 15.92 -2.54
N SER A 484 60.96 15.76 -1.97
CA SER A 484 59.76 16.55 -2.38
C SER A 484 59.79 17.96 -1.80
N PHE A 485 60.14 18.14 -0.54
CA PHE A 485 60.15 19.43 0.12
C PHE A 485 61.35 20.28 -0.28
N ASP A 486 62.58 19.66 -0.40
CA ASP A 486 63.73 20.35 -0.91
C ASP A 486 63.53 20.91 -2.34
N ALA A 487 62.94 20.08 -3.22
CA ALA A 487 62.60 20.51 -4.57
C ALA A 487 61.53 21.65 -4.60
N ALA A 488 60.65 21.70 -3.60
CA ALA A 488 59.63 22.75 -3.49
C ALA A 488 60.07 23.99 -2.69
N GLY A 489 61.25 23.97 -2.04
CA GLY A 489 61.76 25.03 -1.18
C GLY A 489 60.95 25.23 0.09
N ILE A 490 60.40 24.16 0.66
CA ILE A 490 59.60 24.17 1.89
C ILE A 490 60.45 23.61 3.02
N ASP A 491 60.60 24.37 4.11
CA ASP A 491 61.23 23.85 5.32
C ASP A 491 60.42 22.70 5.94
N PHE A 492 61.08 21.66 6.43
CA PHE A 492 60.36 20.52 7.01
C PHE A 492 61.10 19.89 8.19
N THR A 493 60.30 19.21 9.03
CA THR A 493 60.82 18.36 10.10
C THR A 493 60.22 16.95 9.99
N THR A 494 61.06 15.93 10.19
CA THR A 494 60.61 14.55 10.23
C THR A 494 60.97 13.90 11.57
N THR A 495 59.99 13.19 12.17
CA THR A 495 60.22 12.38 13.36
C THR A 495 59.55 11.02 13.14
N ILE A 496 60.28 10.03 12.67
CA ILE A 496 59.73 8.77 12.21
C ILE A 496 60.34 7.62 13.02
N ASP A 497 59.51 6.92 13.78
CA ASP A 497 59.88 5.68 14.43
C ASP A 497 60.14 4.58 13.39
N ASN A 498 60.97 3.58 13.74
CA ASN A 498 61.17 2.44 12.86
C ASN A 498 59.89 1.61 12.74
N ILE A 499 59.30 1.58 11.53
CA ILE A 499 58.09 0.84 11.19
C ILE A 499 58.34 -0.25 10.14
N ASP A 500 59.60 -0.60 9.88
CA ASP A 500 59.95 -1.62 8.90
C ASP A 500 59.56 -3.01 9.39
N GLY A 501 59.02 -3.83 8.50
CA GLY A 501 58.60 -5.21 8.79
C GLY A 501 57.33 -5.34 9.66
N ILE A 502 56.67 -4.21 9.97
CA ILE A 502 55.39 -4.21 10.72
C ILE A 502 54.20 -4.53 9.82
N PHE A 503 54.24 -4.07 8.60
CA PHE A 503 53.22 -4.24 7.59
C PHE A 503 53.70 -5.15 6.47
N ASP A 504 52.79 -5.82 5.82
CA ASP A 504 53.08 -6.48 4.54
C ASP A 504 53.41 -5.45 3.44
N ASN A 505 53.81 -5.94 2.29
CA ASN A 505 54.24 -5.06 1.21
C ASN A 505 53.10 -4.19 0.62
N ASP A 506 51.89 -4.73 0.54
CA ASP A 506 50.72 -4.02 0.01
C ASP A 506 50.24 -2.93 0.97
N ASP A 507 50.24 -3.22 2.28
CA ASP A 507 49.92 -2.24 3.32
C ASP A 507 50.97 -1.14 3.41
N SER A 508 52.25 -1.48 3.30
CA SER A 508 53.39 -0.55 3.24
C SER A 508 53.27 0.41 2.06
N ILE A 509 52.89 -0.09 0.89
CA ILE A 509 52.60 0.74 -0.31
C ILE A 509 51.42 1.68 -0.04
N ASN A 510 50.33 1.20 0.58
CA ASN A 510 49.19 2.04 0.92
C ASN A 510 49.55 3.17 1.87
N ILE A 511 50.35 2.89 2.90
CA ILE A 511 50.86 3.92 3.83
C ILE A 511 51.72 4.94 3.08
N TYR A 512 52.67 4.48 2.28
CA TYR A 512 53.51 5.36 1.46
C TYR A 512 52.68 6.28 0.55
N ARG A 513 51.66 5.75 -0.10
CA ARG A 513 50.76 6.52 -0.98
C ARG A 513 49.94 7.55 -0.22
N ILE A 514 49.50 7.25 1.01
CA ILE A 514 48.83 8.23 1.87
C ILE A 514 49.77 9.39 2.18
N VAL A 515 50.99 9.11 2.57
CA VAL A 515 51.99 10.15 2.85
C VAL A 515 52.35 10.95 1.60
N GLN A 516 52.55 10.27 0.46
CA GLN A 516 52.81 10.91 -0.82
C GLN A 516 51.72 11.87 -1.25
N GLU A 517 50.45 11.48 -1.12
CA GLU A 517 49.31 12.31 -1.45
C GLU A 517 49.20 13.54 -0.54
N CYS A 518 49.49 13.34 0.76
CA CYS A 518 49.52 14.46 1.71
C CYS A 518 50.62 15.46 1.35
N ILE A 519 51.84 14.99 1.05
CA ILE A 519 52.97 15.83 0.63
C ILE A 519 52.61 16.58 -0.67
N ASN A 520 52.05 15.90 -1.67
CA ASN A 520 51.60 16.50 -2.90
C ASN A 520 50.53 17.58 -2.69
N ASN A 521 49.62 17.37 -1.76
CA ASN A 521 48.61 18.35 -1.39
C ASN A 521 49.21 19.58 -0.72
N ILE A 522 50.23 19.40 0.13
CA ILE A 522 50.95 20.53 0.71
C ILE A 522 51.65 21.37 -0.39
N ILE A 523 52.40 20.70 -1.27
CA ILE A 523 53.14 21.38 -2.34
C ILE A 523 52.21 22.11 -3.34
N LYS A 524 51.12 21.44 -3.74
CA LYS A 524 50.22 21.97 -4.80
C LYS A 524 49.20 22.98 -4.30
N HIS A 525 48.76 22.85 -3.05
CA HIS A 525 47.56 23.55 -2.59
C HIS A 525 47.72 24.36 -1.32
N ALA A 526 48.70 24.05 -0.47
CA ALA A 526 48.80 24.69 0.84
C ALA A 526 49.50 26.05 0.82
N ALA A 527 50.40 26.30 -0.13
CA ALA A 527 51.29 27.47 -0.11
C ALA A 527 52.00 27.58 1.25
N ALA A 528 52.40 26.45 1.82
CA ALA A 528 53.06 26.37 3.12
C ALA A 528 54.55 26.73 3.04
N SER A 529 55.08 27.34 4.10
CA SER A 529 56.53 27.55 4.27
C SER A 529 57.20 26.51 5.13
N HIS A 530 56.39 25.76 5.89
CA HIS A 530 56.90 24.70 6.78
C HIS A 530 55.93 23.52 6.88
N ALA A 531 56.47 22.29 6.94
CA ALA A 531 55.70 21.04 7.12
C ALA A 531 56.37 20.15 8.17
N ASP A 532 55.53 19.46 8.96
CA ASP A 532 55.94 18.47 9.95
C ASP A 532 55.39 17.09 9.59
N ILE A 533 56.21 16.05 9.57
CA ILE A 533 55.82 14.66 9.41
C ILE A 533 56.28 13.89 10.64
N SER A 534 55.32 13.30 11.36
CA SER A 534 55.61 12.47 12.51
C SER A 534 54.92 11.10 12.37
N ILE A 535 55.71 10.03 12.51
CA ILE A 535 55.20 8.65 12.58
C ILE A 535 55.63 8.05 13.91
N LYS A 536 54.67 7.71 14.74
CA LYS A 536 54.90 7.18 16.07
C LYS A 536 54.25 5.80 16.22
N ARG A 537 54.99 4.87 16.79
CA ARG A 537 54.47 3.55 17.13
C ARG A 537 54.07 3.53 18.60
N SER A 538 52.82 3.19 18.87
CA SER A 538 52.27 3.05 20.22
C SER A 538 51.57 1.70 20.36
N GLY A 539 52.32 0.69 20.87
CA GLY A 539 51.78 -0.67 21.04
C GLY A 539 51.32 -1.32 19.73
N ALA A 540 50.05 -1.56 19.62
CA ALA A 540 49.40 -2.17 18.44
C ALA A 540 48.85 -1.13 17.43
N GLU A 541 49.23 0.12 17.53
CA GLU A 541 48.78 1.21 16.64
C GLU A 541 49.97 2.05 16.14
N ILE A 542 49.86 2.47 14.88
CA ILE A 542 50.77 3.48 14.30
C ILE A 542 49.97 4.74 14.07
N THR A 543 50.47 5.86 14.59
CA THR A 543 49.91 7.19 14.38
C THR A 543 50.82 7.96 13.43
N ILE A 544 50.27 8.35 12.27
CA ILE A 544 50.96 9.20 11.29
C ILE A 544 50.33 10.59 11.39
N THR A 545 51.15 11.60 11.67
CA THR A 545 50.68 13.01 11.69
C THR A 545 51.44 13.79 10.64
N ILE A 546 50.72 14.44 9.75
CA ILE A 546 51.27 15.32 8.72
C ILE A 546 50.61 16.69 8.86
N LYS A 547 51.43 17.71 9.06
CA LYS A 547 50.97 19.05 9.37
C LYS A 547 51.68 20.08 8.49
N ASP A 548 50.95 21.09 8.04
CA ASP A 548 51.48 22.24 7.34
C ASP A 548 51.00 23.56 7.97
N ASN A 549 51.70 24.64 7.70
CA ASN A 549 51.35 25.98 8.14
C ASN A 549 50.73 26.82 7.00
N GLY A 550 50.14 26.19 6.01
CA GLY A 550 49.65 26.83 4.80
C GLY A 550 48.26 27.46 4.91
N SER A 551 47.60 27.59 3.76
CA SER A 551 46.29 28.27 3.62
C SER A 551 45.12 27.54 4.27
N GLY A 552 45.26 26.24 4.58
CA GLY A 552 44.14 25.43 5.05
C GLY A 552 42.94 25.36 4.08
N PHE A 553 41.87 24.72 4.48
CA PHE A 553 40.64 24.66 3.68
C PHE A 553 39.39 24.53 4.55
N ASP A 554 38.22 24.82 3.98
CA ASP A 554 36.92 24.70 4.67
C ASP A 554 36.35 23.29 4.51
N THR A 555 36.25 22.53 5.60
CA THR A 555 35.69 21.18 5.59
C THR A 555 34.20 21.10 5.31
N GLY A 556 33.45 22.22 5.40
CA GLY A 556 32.01 22.28 5.12
C GLY A 556 31.66 22.35 3.63
N LYS A 557 32.61 22.66 2.77
CA LYS A 557 32.43 22.59 1.31
C LYS A 557 32.77 21.19 0.82
N ASN A 558 31.90 20.61 -0.01
CA ASN A 558 32.13 19.31 -0.64
C ASN A 558 33.40 19.35 -1.51
N TYR A 559 34.59 19.17 -0.92
CA TYR A 559 35.80 18.92 -1.66
C TYR A 559 35.78 17.47 -2.17
N SER A 560 35.26 17.32 -3.41
CA SER A 560 35.25 16.03 -4.13
C SER A 560 36.59 15.79 -4.86
N GLY A 561 37.70 16.27 -4.31
CA GLY A 561 39.03 16.03 -4.88
C GLY A 561 39.36 14.53 -4.81
N PHE A 562 39.80 13.97 -5.93
CA PHE A 562 40.17 12.55 -6.04
C PHE A 562 41.23 12.13 -5.00
N GLY A 563 42.11 13.04 -4.57
CA GLY A 563 43.17 12.78 -3.59
C GLY A 563 42.63 12.41 -2.21
N LEU A 564 41.74 13.23 -1.63
CA LEU A 564 41.18 12.95 -0.30
C LEU A 564 40.32 11.68 -0.29
N LYS A 565 39.64 11.39 -1.40
CA LYS A 565 38.89 10.15 -1.56
C LYS A 565 39.83 8.95 -1.60
N GLY A 566 40.93 9.04 -2.35
CA GLY A 566 41.95 7.99 -2.40
C GLY A 566 42.63 7.73 -1.03
N ILE A 567 42.90 8.79 -0.26
CA ILE A 567 43.41 8.65 1.13
C ILE A 567 42.42 7.88 2.01
N LYS A 568 41.12 8.25 1.99
CA LYS A 568 40.11 7.55 2.82
C LYS A 568 39.92 6.11 2.42
N GLU A 569 39.97 5.78 1.13
CA GLU A 569 39.83 4.39 0.65
C GLU A 569 41.05 3.52 1.02
N ARG A 570 42.26 4.04 0.86
CA ARG A 570 43.48 3.33 1.31
C ARG A 570 43.49 3.11 2.82
N LEU A 571 43.05 4.14 3.57
CA LEU A 571 42.95 4.03 5.02
C LEU A 571 41.90 2.97 5.44
N HIS A 572 40.83 2.86 4.68
CA HIS A 572 39.85 1.80 4.92
C HIS A 572 40.39 0.39 4.64
N ILE A 573 41.25 0.23 3.61
CA ILE A 573 42.01 -1.01 3.37
C ILE A 573 42.87 -1.36 4.58
N LEU A 574 43.59 -0.39 5.13
CA LEU A 574 44.42 -0.49 6.31
C LEU A 574 43.63 -0.64 7.63
N LYS A 575 42.29 -0.64 7.58
CA LYS A 575 41.40 -0.64 8.76
C LYS A 575 41.69 0.52 9.72
N GLY A 576 42.25 1.61 9.20
CA GLY A 576 42.59 2.80 9.95
C GLY A 576 41.51 3.86 9.99
N SER A 577 41.76 4.95 10.72
CA SER A 577 40.94 6.12 10.82
C SER A 577 41.72 7.41 10.58
N VAL A 578 41.09 8.50 10.17
CA VAL A 578 41.70 9.82 9.97
C VAL A 578 40.95 10.90 10.70
N THR A 579 41.69 11.75 11.38
CA THR A 579 41.22 13.02 11.93
C THR A 579 41.85 14.17 11.13
N ILE A 580 41.05 15.04 10.55
CA ILE A 580 41.51 16.19 9.78
C ILE A 580 41.17 17.44 10.58
N LYS A 581 42.18 18.24 10.92
CA LYS A 581 42.03 19.54 11.56
C LYS A 581 42.57 20.57 10.60
N THR A 582 41.69 21.43 10.08
CA THR A 582 42.09 22.50 9.15
C THR A 582 41.14 23.70 9.32
N LEU A 583 41.70 24.86 9.21
CA LEU A 583 40.95 26.12 9.20
C LEU A 583 41.62 27.05 8.17
N PRO A 584 40.89 27.90 7.46
CA PRO A 584 41.46 28.87 6.55
C PRO A 584 42.52 29.72 7.21
N LEU A 585 43.70 29.82 6.60
CA LEU A 585 44.89 30.57 7.05
C LEU A 585 45.60 30.02 8.30
N LEU A 586 45.23 28.82 8.78
CA LEU A 586 45.86 28.20 9.94
C LEU A 586 46.55 26.84 9.63
N GLY A 587 46.61 26.52 8.32
CA GLY A 587 47.19 25.26 7.85
C GLY A 587 46.29 24.04 8.01
N THR A 588 46.86 22.86 7.75
CA THR A 588 46.15 21.60 7.80
C THR A 588 46.96 20.59 8.64
N SER A 589 46.25 19.77 9.41
CA SER A 589 46.79 18.64 10.12
C SER A 589 45.99 17.38 9.86
N PHE A 590 46.63 16.41 9.24
CA PHE A 590 46.09 15.06 9.10
C PHE A 590 46.69 14.18 10.21
N GLN A 591 45.83 13.44 10.90
CA GLN A 591 46.25 12.45 11.88
C GLN A 591 45.58 11.12 11.53
N PHE A 592 46.39 10.14 11.13
CA PHE A 592 45.99 8.80 10.76
C PHE A 592 46.30 7.84 11.88
N HIS A 593 45.37 6.96 12.20
CA HIS A 593 45.50 5.87 13.18
C HIS A 593 45.37 4.55 12.44
N ILE A 594 46.42 3.76 12.40
CA ILE A 594 46.50 2.51 11.65
C ILE A 594 46.78 1.37 12.62
N PRO A 595 45.87 0.39 12.77
CA PRO A 595 46.11 -0.74 13.63
C PRO A 595 47.19 -1.66 13.04
N VAL A 596 48.09 -2.14 13.88
CA VAL A 596 49.04 -3.17 13.51
C VAL A 596 48.36 -4.51 13.63
N SER A 597 47.95 -5.11 12.49
CA SER A 597 47.50 -6.49 12.46
C SER A 597 48.71 -7.39 12.77
N ASN A 598 48.69 -8.11 13.88
CA ASN A 598 49.72 -9.10 14.22
C ASN A 598 49.81 -10.11 13.06
N PRO A 599 50.95 -10.29 12.39
CA PRO A 599 51.10 -11.27 11.32
C PRO A 599 51.24 -12.73 11.83
N HIS A 600 51.04 -12.97 13.12
CA HIS A 600 51.18 -14.29 13.74
C HIS A 600 50.08 -14.54 14.79
N THR A 601 48.86 -14.78 14.36
CA THR A 601 47.90 -15.68 15.02
C THR A 601 47.03 -16.38 13.96
#